data_afdf5f26c47a81e794fbb9d8b94f82d3
#
_entry.id   afdf5f26c47a81e794fbb9d8b94f82d3
#
_cell.length_a   1.000
_cell.length_b   1.000
_cell.length_c   1.000
_cell.angle_alpha   90.00
_cell.angle_beta   90.00
_cell.angle_gamma   90.00
#
_symmetry.space_group_name_H-M   'P 1'
#
loop_
_entity.id
_entity.type
_entity.pdbx_description
1 polymer ?
#
loop_
_entity_poly.entity_id
_entity_poly.type
_entity_poly.pdbx_seq_one_letter_code
_entity_poly.pdbx_strand_id
1 'polypeptide(L)'
;IPVVASDNLIRTYDLTDLRRDHYLMWEVIDYGYTPRYKKAVSKFEAVSNYNIEVSWNGGKWGVAFKVTEAYLNAAEGAAMLYKETGNGEFQMKAQALLDKLRVKRFSAAAFVSTDISAADELIAFVRDERRRELCFENHRWFDLRRYGMEEIKHVWYDASGNSSEYVLEKNDPGF
;
A
#
# COMPACT_ATOMS: atom_id res chain seq x y z
N ILE A 1 -0.96 20.59 5.04
CA ILE A 1 -2.14 19.75 4.67
C ILE A 1 -1.73 18.33 4.98
N PRO A 2 -2.43 17.62 5.87
CA PRO A 2 -2.08 16.25 6.18
C PRO A 2 -2.30 15.37 4.95
N VAL A 3 -1.32 14.53 4.64
CA VAL A 3 -1.45 13.51 3.61
C VAL A 3 -2.33 12.39 4.15
N VAL A 4 -3.41 12.11 3.46
CA VAL A 4 -4.38 11.06 3.86
C VAL A 4 -4.26 9.89 2.92
N ALA A 5 -4.44 8.69 3.43
CA ALA A 5 -4.51 7.51 2.60
C ALA A 5 -5.75 7.56 1.68
N SER A 6 -5.58 7.23 0.40
CA SER A 6 -6.70 7.17 -0.53
C SER A 6 -7.66 6.04 -0.18
N ASP A 7 -8.95 6.23 -0.41
CA ASP A 7 -9.95 5.18 -0.20
C ASP A 7 -9.65 3.92 -1.01
N ASN A 8 -9.09 4.08 -2.19
CA ASN A 8 -8.66 2.97 -3.02
C ASN A 8 -7.56 2.13 -2.36
N LEU A 9 -6.58 2.74 -1.69
CA LEU A 9 -5.56 2.00 -0.91
C LEU A 9 -6.21 1.30 0.28
N ILE A 10 -7.06 1.99 1.02
CA ILE A 10 -7.68 1.45 2.23
C ILE A 10 -8.51 0.20 1.94
N ARG A 11 -9.24 0.19 0.83
CA ARG A 11 -10.05 -0.96 0.39
C ARG A 11 -9.24 -2.19 0.01
N THR A 12 -7.94 -2.05 -0.22
CA THR A 12 -7.08 -3.21 -0.50
C THR A 12 -6.74 -4.02 0.75
N TYR A 13 -6.88 -3.43 1.95
CA TYR A 13 -6.61 -4.15 3.20
C TYR A 13 -7.81 -4.95 3.67
N ASP A 14 -7.58 -6.22 3.98
CA ASP A 14 -8.52 -7.02 4.75
C ASP A 14 -8.72 -6.42 6.15
N LEU A 15 -9.89 -6.61 6.75
CA LEU A 15 -10.19 -6.11 8.09
C LEU A 15 -9.31 -6.73 9.18
N THR A 16 -8.75 -7.91 8.92
CA THR A 16 -7.86 -8.63 9.83
C THR A 16 -6.38 -8.40 9.54
N ASP A 17 -6.05 -7.58 8.54
CA ASP A 17 -4.67 -7.20 8.22
C ASP A 17 -4.15 -6.21 9.26
N LEU A 18 -3.16 -6.63 10.04
CA LEU A 18 -2.57 -5.83 11.11
C LEU A 18 -1.98 -4.49 10.63
N ARG A 19 -1.56 -4.41 9.37
CA ARG A 19 -1.05 -3.17 8.78
C ARG A 19 -2.11 -2.09 8.67
N ARG A 20 -3.38 -2.50 8.50
CA ARG A 20 -4.48 -1.56 8.38
C ARG A 20 -4.54 -0.60 9.58
N ASP A 21 -4.41 -1.15 10.77
CA ASP A 21 -4.49 -0.35 12.01
C ASP A 21 -3.12 0.28 12.38
N HIS A 22 -2.00 -0.30 11.90
CA HIS A 22 -0.67 0.24 12.15
C HIS A 22 -0.23 1.30 11.13
N TYR A 23 -0.62 1.16 9.86
CA TYR A 23 -0.22 2.09 8.81
C TYR A 23 -1.22 3.23 8.61
N LEU A 24 -2.48 3.01 9.01
CA LEU A 24 -3.60 3.90 8.78
C LEU A 24 -4.28 4.21 10.11
N MET A 25 -3.81 5.23 10.81
CA MET A 25 -4.50 5.71 12.01
C MET A 25 -5.81 6.41 11.64
N TRP A 26 -6.84 6.11 12.42
CA TRP A 26 -8.07 6.85 12.41
C TRP A 26 -7.97 7.95 13.45
N GLU A 27 -7.64 9.16 13.04
CA GLU A 27 -7.53 10.28 13.93
C GLU A 27 -8.73 11.22 13.75
N VAL A 28 -9.33 11.61 14.87
CA VAL A 28 -10.26 12.72 14.92
C VAL A 28 -9.42 13.98 15.04
N ILE A 29 -9.22 14.70 13.94
CA ILE A 29 -8.56 15.99 13.99
C ILE A 29 -9.66 17.04 14.23
N ASP A 30 -9.72 17.55 15.45
CA ASP A 30 -10.56 18.67 15.82
C ASP A 30 -9.79 19.98 15.56
N TYR A 31 -10.18 20.69 14.51
CA TYR A 31 -9.67 22.03 14.22
C TYR A 31 -10.54 23.13 14.86
N GLY A 32 -11.34 22.79 15.87
CA GLY A 32 -12.19 23.77 16.60
C GLY A 32 -13.52 24.08 15.94
N TYR A 33 -13.86 23.47 14.80
CA TYR A 33 -15.11 23.80 14.09
C TYR A 33 -15.99 22.60 13.73
N THR A 34 -15.47 21.45 13.52
CA THR A 34 -16.20 20.19 13.35
C THR A 34 -15.22 19.04 13.38
N PRO A 35 -15.44 18.00 14.17
CA PRO A 35 -14.57 16.83 14.15
C PRO A 35 -14.61 16.20 12.75
N ARG A 36 -13.47 16.17 12.09
CA ARG A 36 -13.32 15.51 10.81
C ARG A 36 -12.49 14.26 11.01
N TYR A 37 -13.07 13.13 10.70
CA TYR A 37 -12.35 11.86 10.68
C TYR A 37 -11.39 11.85 9.49
N LYS A 38 -10.10 11.90 9.76
CA LYS A 38 -9.07 11.74 8.74
C LYS A 38 -8.26 10.49 9.02
N LYS A 39 -8.03 9.72 7.97
CA LYS A 39 -7.16 8.57 7.97
C LYS A 39 -5.72 9.05 7.82
N ALA A 40 -5.07 9.36 8.93
CA ALA A 40 -3.69 9.79 8.92
C ALA A 40 -2.76 8.59 8.65
N VAL A 41 -1.61 8.88 8.06
CA VAL A 41 -0.56 7.87 7.83
C VAL A 41 0.26 7.72 9.10
N SER A 42 0.23 6.54 9.71
CA SER A 42 0.99 6.22 10.92
C SER A 42 2.17 5.26 10.70
N LYS A 43 2.35 4.80 9.49
CA LYS A 43 3.40 3.82 9.14
C LYS A 43 4.81 4.22 9.62
N PHE A 44 5.06 5.50 9.73
CA PHE A 44 6.33 6.07 10.18
C PHE A 44 6.10 6.79 11.52
N GLU A 45 5.70 6.06 12.55
CA GLU A 45 5.50 6.63 13.86
C GLU A 45 6.67 7.51 14.26
N ALA A 46 6.38 8.78 14.46
CA ALA A 46 7.13 9.55 15.40
C ALA A 46 6.85 8.92 16.76
N VAL A 47 7.87 8.33 17.38
CA VAL A 47 7.76 7.86 18.75
C VAL A 47 7.24 9.03 19.56
N SER A 48 5.97 8.94 19.94
CA SER A 48 5.29 9.99 20.65
C SER A 48 5.94 10.14 22.00
N ASN A 49 6.44 11.30 22.26
CA ASN A 49 6.30 11.95 23.53
C ASN A 49 6.10 13.40 23.24
N TYR A 50 4.86 13.81 23.17
CA TYR A 50 4.35 15.20 23.36
C TYR A 50 5.15 16.38 22.76
N ASN A 51 6.15 16.16 21.93
CA ASN A 51 6.91 17.21 21.27
C ASN A 51 6.59 17.19 19.78
N ILE A 52 5.71 18.08 19.38
CA ILE A 52 5.36 18.39 17.98
C ILE A 52 6.61 18.61 17.11
N GLU A 53 7.72 19.05 17.67
CA GLU A 53 8.99 19.24 16.98
C GLU A 53 9.63 17.92 16.52
N VAL A 54 9.39 16.81 17.19
CA VAL A 54 9.93 15.51 16.82
C VAL A 54 9.13 14.87 15.67
N SER A 55 7.88 15.23 15.48
CA SER A 55 7.03 14.68 14.43
C SER A 55 7.47 15.11 13.02
N TRP A 56 8.11 16.26 12.89
CA TRP A 56 8.64 16.74 11.60
C TRP A 56 10.01 16.15 11.26
N ASN A 57 10.78 15.78 12.27
CA ASN A 57 12.11 15.17 12.13
C ASN A 57 12.12 13.68 12.45
N GLY A 58 11.00 13.12 12.78
CA GLY A 58 10.82 11.68 13.02
C GLY A 58 10.96 10.82 11.78
N GLY A 59 11.58 11.37 10.75
CA GLY A 59 11.89 10.71 9.50
C GLY A 59 12.82 9.52 9.65
N LYS A 60 12.41 8.52 10.36
CA LYS A 60 12.81 7.16 10.02
C LYS A 60 12.13 6.77 8.70
N TRP A 61 12.25 7.66 7.73
CA TRP A 61 11.94 7.37 6.36
C TRP A 61 12.85 6.21 5.98
N GLY A 62 12.29 5.02 6.03
CA GLY A 62 13.01 3.83 5.65
C GLY A 62 13.32 3.83 4.16
N VAL A 63 14.26 4.66 3.75
CA VAL A 63 14.85 4.66 2.41
C VAL A 63 15.80 3.46 2.26
N ALA A 64 15.89 2.61 3.25
CA ALA A 64 16.71 1.40 3.19
C ALA A 64 16.00 0.32 2.39
N PHE A 65 16.79 -0.45 1.64
CA PHE A 65 16.31 -1.68 1.02
C PHE A 65 15.68 -2.60 2.09
N LYS A 66 14.41 -2.94 1.89
CA LYS A 66 13.69 -3.81 2.80
C LYS A 66 13.66 -5.23 2.25
N VAL A 67 13.84 -6.19 3.13
CA VAL A 67 13.71 -7.62 2.78
C VAL A 67 12.32 -7.90 2.21
N THR A 68 11.29 -7.20 2.70
CA THR A 68 9.92 -7.31 2.19
C THR A 68 9.80 -6.91 0.73
N GLU A 69 10.54 -5.88 0.30
CA GLU A 69 10.60 -5.50 -1.10
C GLU A 69 11.24 -6.59 -1.96
N ALA A 70 12.32 -7.21 -1.49
CA ALA A 70 12.96 -8.31 -2.20
C ALA A 70 12.02 -9.52 -2.37
N TYR A 71 11.24 -9.87 -1.34
CA TYR A 71 10.23 -10.91 -1.44
C TYR A 71 9.15 -10.58 -2.48
N LEU A 72 8.67 -9.34 -2.50
CA LEU A 72 7.63 -8.90 -3.43
C LEU A 72 8.16 -8.83 -4.87
N ASN A 73 9.39 -8.37 -5.08
CA ASN A 73 10.03 -8.39 -6.41
C ASN A 73 10.18 -9.82 -6.93
N ALA A 74 10.62 -10.75 -6.09
CA ALA A 74 10.77 -12.15 -6.46
C ALA A 74 9.41 -12.84 -6.70
N ALA A 75 8.38 -12.51 -5.90
CA ALA A 75 7.04 -13.04 -6.09
C ALA A 75 6.42 -12.54 -7.40
N GLU A 76 6.57 -11.25 -7.72
CA GLU A 76 6.08 -10.70 -8.99
C GLU A 76 6.78 -11.33 -10.19
N GLY A 77 8.12 -11.44 -10.16
CA GLY A 77 8.87 -12.12 -11.22
C GLY A 77 8.45 -13.57 -11.42
N ALA A 78 8.22 -14.31 -10.33
CA ALA A 78 7.73 -15.69 -10.41
C ALA A 78 6.30 -15.76 -10.98
N ALA A 79 5.39 -14.86 -10.56
CA ALA A 79 4.04 -14.82 -11.11
C ALA A 79 4.02 -14.47 -12.62
N MET A 80 4.90 -13.58 -13.05
CA MET A 80 5.05 -13.27 -14.48
C MET A 80 5.61 -14.44 -15.28
N LEU A 81 6.61 -15.16 -14.75
CA LEU A 81 7.12 -16.38 -15.38
C LEU A 81 6.06 -17.48 -15.44
N TYR A 82 5.22 -17.61 -14.42
CA TYR A 82 4.09 -18.51 -14.47
C TYR A 82 3.12 -18.15 -15.60
N LYS A 83 2.79 -16.87 -15.76
CA LYS A 83 1.95 -16.41 -16.86
C LYS A 83 2.55 -16.73 -18.24
N GLU A 84 3.85 -16.54 -18.39
CA GLU A 84 4.55 -16.75 -19.67
C GLU A 84 4.71 -18.24 -20.02
N THR A 85 5.04 -19.06 -19.03
CA THR A 85 5.45 -20.46 -19.27
C THR A 85 4.38 -21.50 -18.95
N GLY A 86 3.38 -21.15 -18.14
CA GLY A 86 2.40 -22.10 -17.59
C GLY A 86 2.99 -23.07 -16.56
N ASN A 87 4.28 -22.92 -16.18
CA ASN A 87 4.93 -23.83 -15.24
C ASN A 87 4.48 -23.58 -13.80
N GLY A 88 3.77 -24.54 -13.19
CA GLY A 88 3.24 -24.47 -11.83
C GLY A 88 4.30 -24.29 -10.72
N GLU A 89 5.57 -24.61 -10.98
CA GLU A 89 6.64 -24.35 -10.01
C GLU A 89 6.79 -22.84 -9.74
N PHE A 90 6.62 -22.01 -10.77
CA PHE A 90 6.66 -20.55 -10.61
C PHE A 90 5.45 -20.03 -9.86
N GLN A 91 4.26 -20.62 -10.07
CA GLN A 91 3.06 -20.32 -9.29
C GLN A 91 3.30 -20.60 -7.80
N MET A 92 3.73 -21.83 -7.48
CA MET A 92 4.02 -22.20 -6.09
C MET A 92 5.08 -21.30 -5.45
N LYS A 93 6.11 -20.94 -6.21
CA LYS A 93 7.17 -20.03 -5.74
C LYS A 93 6.63 -18.64 -5.42
N ALA A 94 5.78 -18.07 -6.28
CA ALA A 94 5.18 -16.77 -6.05
C ALA A 94 4.32 -16.76 -4.77
N GLN A 95 3.46 -17.78 -4.63
CA GLN A 95 2.59 -17.94 -3.45
C GLN A 95 3.39 -18.14 -2.17
N ALA A 96 4.42 -18.99 -2.20
CA ALA A 96 5.27 -19.23 -1.03
C ALA A 96 6.02 -17.94 -0.58
N LEU A 97 6.45 -17.11 -1.51
CA LEU A 97 7.09 -15.81 -1.19
C LEU A 97 6.11 -14.81 -0.59
N LEU A 98 4.88 -14.76 -1.13
CA LEU A 98 3.79 -13.97 -0.56
C LEU A 98 3.46 -14.41 0.86
N ASP A 99 3.32 -15.71 1.08
CA ASP A 99 2.94 -16.25 2.38
C ASP A 99 4.02 -16.04 3.44
N LYS A 100 5.30 -16.06 3.07
CA LYS A 100 6.39 -15.69 3.98
C LYS A 100 6.26 -14.26 4.52
N LEU A 101 5.75 -13.33 3.71
CA LEU A 101 5.46 -11.97 4.13
C LEU A 101 4.14 -11.92 4.91
N ARG A 102 3.07 -12.48 4.34
CA ARG A 102 1.70 -12.35 4.83
C ARG A 102 1.49 -12.99 6.20
N VAL A 103 2.14 -14.11 6.49
CA VAL A 103 2.08 -14.75 7.81
C VAL A 103 2.50 -13.82 8.98
N LYS A 104 3.26 -12.76 8.68
CA LYS A 104 3.66 -11.73 9.65
C LYS A 104 2.74 -10.49 9.63
N ARG A 105 1.73 -10.50 8.80
CA ARG A 105 0.78 -9.38 8.60
C ARG A 105 -0.63 -9.70 9.10
N PHE A 106 -0.84 -10.93 9.51
CA PHE A 106 -2.09 -11.43 10.06
C PHE A 106 -1.84 -12.14 11.39
N SER A 107 -2.84 -12.20 12.27
CA SER A 107 -2.79 -13.11 13.40
C SER A 107 -2.81 -14.57 12.92
N ALA A 108 -2.31 -15.48 13.73
CA ALA A 108 -2.30 -16.91 13.38
C ALA A 108 -3.71 -17.47 13.06
N ALA A 109 -4.74 -16.91 13.69
CA ALA A 109 -6.13 -17.32 13.46
C ALA A 109 -6.74 -16.73 12.17
N ALA A 110 -6.20 -15.59 11.68
CA ALA A 110 -6.73 -14.90 10.50
C ALA A 110 -5.89 -15.15 9.23
N PHE A 111 -4.69 -15.71 9.37
CA PHE A 111 -3.83 -15.99 8.24
C PHE A 111 -4.42 -17.12 7.38
N VAL A 112 -4.57 -16.83 6.09
CA VAL A 112 -4.93 -17.81 5.06
C VAL A 112 -3.85 -17.81 4.00
N SER A 113 -3.33 -19.00 3.68
CA SER A 113 -2.35 -19.18 2.61
C SER A 113 -2.90 -18.74 1.27
N THR A 114 -2.02 -18.22 0.44
CA THR A 114 -2.37 -17.82 -0.92
C THR A 114 -2.58 -19.05 -1.80
N ASP A 115 -3.77 -19.15 -2.40
CA ASP A 115 -4.12 -20.22 -3.35
C ASP A 115 -4.82 -19.58 -4.55
N ILE A 116 -4.04 -19.17 -5.55
CA ILE A 116 -4.52 -18.48 -6.75
C ILE A 116 -3.97 -19.20 -7.97
N SER A 117 -4.85 -19.82 -8.74
CA SER A 117 -4.48 -20.60 -9.93
C SER A 117 -4.39 -19.77 -11.21
N ALA A 118 -5.17 -18.71 -11.34
CA ALA A 118 -5.14 -17.85 -12.51
C ALA A 118 -3.93 -16.90 -12.47
N ALA A 119 -3.10 -16.93 -13.50
CA ALA A 119 -1.84 -16.18 -13.54
C ALA A 119 -2.04 -14.66 -13.43
N ASP A 120 -3.04 -14.11 -14.11
CA ASP A 120 -3.35 -12.68 -14.06
C ASP A 120 -3.85 -12.24 -12.68
N GLU A 121 -4.66 -13.07 -12.03
CA GLU A 121 -5.11 -12.84 -10.66
C GLU A 121 -3.93 -12.88 -9.67
N LEU A 122 -3.02 -13.83 -9.85
CA LEU A 122 -1.82 -13.92 -9.02
C LEU A 122 -0.94 -12.69 -9.16
N ILE A 123 -0.72 -12.20 -10.39
CA ILE A 123 0.02 -10.96 -10.64
C ILE A 123 -0.67 -9.76 -9.97
N ALA A 124 -1.97 -9.63 -10.15
CA ALA A 124 -2.74 -8.55 -9.53
C ALA A 124 -2.65 -8.61 -7.99
N PHE A 125 -2.77 -9.80 -7.42
CA PHE A 125 -2.66 -10.00 -5.98
C PHE A 125 -1.26 -9.63 -5.43
N VAL A 126 -0.18 -10.01 -6.13
CA VAL A 126 1.20 -9.61 -5.77
C VAL A 126 1.34 -8.08 -5.80
N ARG A 127 0.80 -7.43 -6.83
CA ARG A 127 0.86 -5.96 -6.97
C ARG A 127 0.08 -5.24 -5.88
N ASP A 128 -1.07 -5.77 -5.49
CA ASP A 128 -1.84 -5.25 -4.36
C ASP A 128 -1.12 -5.47 -3.03
N GLU A 129 -0.49 -6.64 -2.83
CA GLU A 129 0.32 -6.90 -1.66
C GLU A 129 1.52 -5.95 -1.57
N ARG A 130 2.18 -5.70 -2.71
CA ARG A 130 3.25 -4.71 -2.82
C ARG A 130 2.76 -3.31 -2.46
N ARG A 131 1.59 -2.92 -2.96
CA ARG A 131 0.99 -1.63 -2.65
C ARG A 131 0.68 -1.47 -1.16
N ARG A 132 0.13 -2.52 -0.52
CA ARG A 132 -0.12 -2.54 0.93
C ARG A 132 1.15 -2.42 1.74
N GLU A 133 2.16 -3.20 1.38
CA GLU A 133 3.42 -3.27 2.13
C GLU A 133 4.27 -2.01 1.98
N LEU A 134 4.38 -1.47 0.76
CA LEU A 134 5.27 -0.37 0.42
C LEU A 134 4.56 0.97 0.26
N CYS A 135 3.31 1.09 0.75
CA CYS A 135 2.59 2.36 0.72
C CYS A 135 3.38 3.44 1.46
N PHE A 136 3.32 4.67 0.97
CA PHE A 136 3.99 5.87 1.49
C PHE A 136 5.53 5.83 1.44
N GLU A 137 6.13 4.86 0.74
CA GLU A 137 7.58 4.73 0.58
C GLU A 137 8.06 5.14 -0.83
N ASN A 138 7.29 5.95 -1.52
CA ASN A 138 7.57 6.49 -2.87
C ASN A 138 7.64 5.44 -4.00
N HIS A 139 7.28 4.18 -3.75
CA HIS A 139 7.31 3.12 -4.77
C HIS A 139 6.17 3.23 -5.79
N ARG A 140 4.99 3.75 -5.37
CA ARG A 140 3.76 3.70 -6.18
C ARG A 140 3.89 4.34 -7.56
N TRP A 141 4.59 5.47 -7.66
CA TRP A 141 4.80 6.15 -8.94
C TRP A 141 5.56 5.28 -9.95
N PHE A 142 6.66 4.66 -9.50
CA PHE A 142 7.47 3.78 -10.33
C PHE A 142 6.72 2.50 -10.69
N ASP A 143 5.94 1.97 -9.76
CA ASP A 143 5.11 0.78 -9.99
C ASP A 143 4.04 1.06 -11.06
N LEU A 144 3.31 2.17 -10.97
CA LEU A 144 2.31 2.55 -11.97
C LEU A 144 2.94 2.69 -13.36
N ARG A 145 4.11 3.31 -13.46
CA ARG A 145 4.81 3.44 -14.75
C ARG A 145 5.15 2.09 -15.38
N ARG A 146 5.64 1.14 -14.59
CA ARG A 146 5.97 -0.21 -15.09
C ARG A 146 4.75 -1.11 -15.32
N TYR A 147 3.60 -0.79 -14.72
CA TYR A 147 2.34 -1.52 -14.94
C TYR A 147 1.55 -1.05 -16.16
N GLY A 148 2.01 -0.05 -16.87
CA GLY A 148 1.40 0.45 -18.08
C GLY A 148 0.75 1.82 -17.94
N MET A 149 1.09 2.56 -16.88
CA MET A 149 0.63 3.94 -16.65
C MET A 149 -0.90 4.02 -16.56
N GLU A 150 -1.47 3.30 -15.59
CA GLU A 150 -2.89 3.40 -15.29
C GLU A 150 -3.24 4.81 -14.81
N GLU A 151 -4.46 5.25 -15.12
CA GLU A 151 -4.94 6.56 -14.67
C GLU A 151 -4.88 6.67 -13.15
N ILE A 152 -4.50 7.84 -12.66
CA ILE A 152 -4.44 8.14 -11.23
C ILE A 152 -5.51 9.14 -10.88
N LYS A 153 -6.40 8.75 -9.96
CA LYS A 153 -7.42 9.64 -9.41
C LYS A 153 -6.98 10.21 -8.09
N HIS A 154 -6.98 11.53 -8.01
CA HIS A 154 -6.78 12.27 -6.78
C HIS A 154 -8.07 12.94 -6.36
N VAL A 155 -8.45 12.75 -5.10
CA VAL A 155 -9.55 13.49 -4.51
C VAL A 155 -8.97 14.53 -3.56
N TRP A 156 -9.24 15.79 -3.85
CA TRP A 156 -8.85 16.90 -3.00
C TRP A 156 -10.08 17.41 -2.24
N TYR A 157 -9.88 17.77 -0.97
CA TYR A 157 -10.94 18.31 -0.12
C TYR A 157 -10.60 19.75 0.28
N ASP A 158 -11.54 20.67 0.06
CA ASP A 158 -11.42 22.04 0.54
C ASP A 158 -11.62 22.15 2.07
N ALA A 159 -11.46 23.37 2.62
CA ALA A 159 -11.64 23.62 4.05
C ALA A 159 -13.09 23.36 4.51
N SER A 160 -14.07 23.44 3.61
CA SER A 160 -15.48 23.18 3.88
C SER A 160 -15.85 21.69 3.75
N GLY A 161 -14.90 20.87 3.24
CA GLY A 161 -15.11 19.43 3.05
C GLY A 161 -15.72 19.06 1.71
N ASN A 162 -15.88 20.01 0.79
CA ASN A 162 -16.25 19.68 -0.58
C ASN A 162 -15.09 18.97 -1.25
N SER A 163 -15.40 17.94 -2.05
CA SER A 163 -14.39 17.20 -2.78
C SER A 163 -14.33 17.62 -4.24
N SER A 164 -13.11 17.65 -4.79
CA SER A 164 -12.85 17.76 -6.22
C SER A 164 -12.00 16.59 -6.66
N GLU A 165 -12.37 15.96 -7.76
CA GLU A 165 -11.58 14.88 -8.36
C GLU A 165 -10.68 15.46 -9.45
N TYR A 166 -9.41 15.09 -9.40
CA TYR A 166 -8.44 15.34 -10.44
C TYR A 166 -7.93 14.00 -10.97
N VAL A 167 -8.01 13.81 -12.27
CA VAL A 167 -7.58 12.60 -12.96
C VAL A 167 -6.33 12.90 -13.77
N LEU A 168 -5.25 12.16 -13.51
CA LEU A 168 -4.07 12.13 -14.36
C LEU A 168 -4.20 10.95 -15.31
N GLU A 169 -4.41 11.24 -16.57
CA GLU A 169 -4.61 10.22 -17.61
C GLU A 169 -3.28 9.66 -18.12
N LYS A 170 -3.34 8.47 -18.72
CA LYS A 170 -2.16 7.73 -19.20
C LYS A 170 -1.20 8.53 -20.09
N ASN A 171 -1.70 9.48 -20.83
CA ASN A 171 -0.92 10.26 -21.82
C ASN A 171 -0.69 11.71 -21.37
N ASP A 172 -0.98 12.04 -20.13
CA ASP A 172 -0.74 13.38 -19.62
C ASP A 172 0.77 13.69 -19.59
N PRO A 173 1.18 14.92 -19.97
CA PRO A 173 2.60 15.30 -19.98
C PRO A 173 3.28 15.24 -18.61
N GLY A 174 2.51 15.16 -17.55
CA GLY A 174 2.99 15.02 -16.17
C GLY A 174 3.31 13.57 -15.73
N PHE A 175 3.04 12.61 -16.59
CA PHE A 175 3.36 11.20 -16.33
C PHE A 175 4.83 10.89 -16.59
#